data_01c1a72edd044052de2400c4152887f3
#
_entry.id   01c1a72edd044052de2400c4152887f3
#
_cell.length_a   1.000
_cell.length_b   1.000
_cell.length_c   1.000
_cell.angle_alpha   90.00
_cell.angle_beta   90.00
_cell.angle_gamma   90.00
#
_symmetry.space_group_name_H-M   'P 1'
#
loop_
_entity.id
_entity.type
_entity.pdbx_description
1 polymer ?
#
loop_
_entity_poly.entity_id
_entity_poly.type
_entity_poly.pdbx_seq_one_letter_code
_entity_poly.pdbx_strand_id
1 'polypeptide(L)'
;MRSLRPLLLTATVLALDQGTKAWAVRSLMIGEPRSLLGNLLRLTRVHNPGGAFGLFPQHTGAFIAVSSAVVLVLGAILFLGRWQGMPRMGSALLLGGAVGNLVDRLRWGYVLDFLEVPGFPVFNLADTAIVVGAGLLAFSLLAGGRTR
;
A
#
# COMPACT_ATOMS: atom_id res chain seq x y z
N MET A 1 -25.05 -4.81 14.01
CA MET A 1 -23.62 -5.22 14.24
C MET A 1 -22.78 -4.72 13.08
N ARG A 2 -21.70 -3.97 13.33
CA ARG A 2 -20.80 -3.52 12.25
C ARG A 2 -20.03 -4.73 11.72
N SER A 3 -20.03 -4.93 10.40
CA SER A 3 -19.29 -6.05 9.78
C SER A 3 -17.79 -5.94 10.08
N LEU A 4 -17.18 -7.04 10.53
CA LEU A 4 -15.73 -7.16 10.78
C LEU A 4 -14.92 -7.34 9.48
N ARG A 5 -15.58 -7.60 8.35
CA ARG A 5 -14.95 -7.86 7.05
C ARG A 5 -13.89 -6.82 6.63
N PRO A 6 -14.13 -5.48 6.76
CA PRO A 6 -13.12 -4.49 6.38
C PRO A 6 -11.88 -4.55 7.26
N LEU A 7 -12.03 -4.80 8.56
CA LEU A 7 -10.89 -4.95 9.47
C LEU A 7 -10.07 -6.20 9.16
N LEU A 8 -10.74 -7.30 8.86
CA LEU A 8 -10.09 -8.53 8.40
C LEU A 8 -9.33 -8.29 7.09
N LEU A 9 -9.92 -7.56 6.14
CA LEU A 9 -9.25 -7.21 4.90
C LEU A 9 -8.01 -6.34 5.14
N THR A 10 -8.11 -5.30 5.96
CA THR A 10 -6.96 -4.46 6.36
C THR A 10 -5.85 -5.30 6.98
N ALA A 11 -6.19 -6.19 7.93
CA ALA A 11 -5.23 -7.07 8.58
C ALA A 11 -4.58 -8.07 7.60
N THR A 12 -5.36 -8.61 6.65
CA THR A 12 -4.86 -9.52 5.62
C THR A 12 -3.88 -8.80 4.69
N VAL A 13 -4.21 -7.61 4.21
CA VAL A 13 -3.31 -6.80 3.37
C VAL A 13 -2.01 -6.52 4.10
N LEU A 14 -2.08 -6.08 5.36
CA LEU A 14 -0.89 -5.80 6.17
C LEU A 14 -0.05 -7.07 6.37
N ALA A 15 -0.66 -8.19 6.70
CA ALA A 15 0.04 -9.45 6.91
C ALA A 15 0.73 -9.96 5.64
N LEU A 16 0.06 -9.87 4.48
CA LEU A 16 0.63 -10.26 3.19
C LEU A 16 1.76 -9.32 2.78
N ASP A 17 1.59 -8.01 2.96
CA ASP A 17 2.63 -7.02 2.65
C ASP A 17 3.88 -7.28 3.49
N GLN A 18 3.76 -7.33 4.80
CA GLN A 18 4.90 -7.55 5.70
C GLN A 18 5.52 -8.94 5.54
N GLY A 19 4.72 -9.96 5.26
CA GLY A 19 5.18 -11.32 4.99
C GLY A 19 6.00 -11.40 3.70
N THR A 20 5.53 -10.80 2.61
CA THR A 20 6.25 -10.77 1.33
C THR A 20 7.51 -9.90 1.40
N LYS A 21 7.49 -8.78 2.12
CA LYS A 21 8.68 -7.97 2.40
C LYS A 21 9.73 -8.74 3.20
N ALA A 22 9.30 -9.46 4.24
CA ALA A 22 10.21 -10.30 5.03
C ALA A 22 10.83 -11.43 4.19
N TRP A 23 10.05 -12.02 3.29
CA TRP A 23 10.55 -12.98 2.31
C TRP A 23 11.55 -12.32 1.34
N ALA A 24 11.23 -11.16 0.78
CA ALA A 24 12.12 -10.44 -0.15
C ALA A 24 13.47 -10.09 0.48
N VAL A 25 13.47 -9.67 1.76
CA VAL A 25 14.72 -9.42 2.51
C VAL A 25 15.62 -10.65 2.59
N ARG A 26 15.04 -11.83 2.76
CA ARG A 26 15.79 -13.10 2.92
C ARG A 26 16.22 -13.73 1.60
N SER A 27 15.47 -13.46 0.52
CA SER A 27 15.59 -14.19 -0.75
C SER A 27 16.19 -13.39 -1.90
N LEU A 28 16.21 -12.06 -1.80
CA LEU A 28 16.65 -11.16 -2.87
C LEU A 28 17.85 -10.33 -2.44
N MET A 29 18.83 -10.21 -3.32
CA MET A 29 19.93 -9.25 -3.18
C MET A 29 19.45 -7.84 -3.57
N ILE A 30 20.03 -6.83 -2.95
CA ILE A 30 19.67 -5.43 -3.23
C ILE A 30 20.15 -5.06 -4.63
N GLY A 31 19.24 -4.52 -5.45
CA GLY A 31 19.54 -4.01 -6.78
C GLY A 31 19.76 -5.08 -7.86
N GLU A 32 19.62 -6.37 -7.52
CA GLU A 32 19.79 -7.45 -8.48
C GLU A 32 18.42 -7.94 -8.99
N PRO A 33 18.08 -7.70 -10.27
CA PRO A 33 16.83 -8.16 -10.85
C PRO A 33 16.82 -9.67 -11.05
N ARG A 34 15.79 -10.34 -10.55
CA ARG A 34 15.52 -11.75 -10.77
C ARG A 34 14.24 -11.92 -11.57
N SER A 35 14.31 -12.51 -12.76
CA SER A 35 13.12 -12.76 -13.58
C SER A 35 12.13 -13.65 -12.85
N LEU A 36 10.86 -13.27 -12.86
CA LEU A 36 9.73 -14.06 -12.37
C LEU A 36 8.86 -14.53 -13.54
N LEU A 37 8.52 -13.63 -14.47
CA LEU A 37 7.74 -13.91 -15.68
C LEU A 37 8.47 -13.34 -16.92
N GLY A 38 9.58 -13.95 -17.30
CA GLY A 38 10.40 -13.47 -18.42
C GLY A 38 10.79 -12.00 -18.24
N ASN A 39 10.52 -11.19 -19.26
CA ASN A 39 10.79 -9.74 -19.22
C ASN A 39 9.61 -8.90 -18.72
N LEU A 40 8.47 -9.51 -18.36
CA LEU A 40 7.26 -8.77 -17.95
C LEU A 40 7.27 -8.41 -16.47
N LEU A 41 7.77 -9.31 -15.63
CA LEU A 41 7.80 -9.11 -14.17
C LEU A 41 9.10 -9.65 -13.60
N ARG A 42 9.76 -8.84 -12.80
CA ARG A 42 10.99 -9.16 -12.09
C ARG A 42 10.82 -8.95 -10.59
N LEU A 43 11.71 -9.54 -9.84
CA LEU A 43 11.86 -9.33 -8.40
C LEU A 43 13.17 -8.61 -8.17
N THR A 44 13.11 -7.36 -7.73
CA THR A 44 14.28 -6.51 -7.51
C THR A 44 14.14 -5.81 -6.18
N ARG A 45 14.94 -6.21 -5.19
CA ARG A 45 14.88 -5.58 -3.88
C ARG A 45 15.45 -4.16 -3.92
N VAL A 46 14.61 -3.18 -3.56
CA VAL A 46 14.98 -1.77 -3.50
C VAL A 46 14.59 -1.18 -2.14
N HIS A 47 15.45 -0.33 -1.59
CA HIS A 47 15.16 0.48 -0.42
C HIS A 47 14.74 1.88 -0.89
N ASN A 48 13.47 2.21 -0.74
CA ASN A 48 12.89 3.49 -1.18
C ASN A 48 12.75 4.46 0.00
N PRO A 49 13.67 5.42 0.18
CA PRO A 49 13.62 6.38 1.28
C PRO A 49 12.64 7.53 1.02
N GLY A 50 12.16 7.65 -0.22
CA GLY A 50 11.25 8.71 -0.66
C GLY A 50 9.78 8.29 -0.71
N GLY A 51 9.00 9.05 -1.50
CA GLY A 51 7.64 8.72 -1.87
C GLY A 51 7.56 7.91 -3.16
N ALA A 52 6.43 8.04 -3.86
CA ALA A 52 6.25 7.46 -5.19
C ALA A 52 7.40 7.88 -6.11
N PHE A 53 7.93 6.94 -6.88
CA PHE A 53 9.07 7.16 -7.79
C PHE A 53 10.40 7.51 -7.09
N GLY A 54 10.55 7.25 -5.79
CA GLY A 54 11.77 7.62 -5.04
C GLY A 54 12.00 9.13 -4.90
N LEU A 55 10.95 9.93 -5.12
CA LEU A 55 11.05 11.39 -5.02
C LEU A 55 11.29 11.84 -3.57
N PHE A 56 12.11 12.88 -3.41
CA PHE A 56 12.42 13.52 -2.14
C PHE A 56 13.01 12.59 -1.06
N PRO A 57 14.10 11.86 -1.33
CA PRO A 57 14.66 10.85 -0.42
C PRO A 57 15.11 11.41 0.93
N GLN A 58 15.35 12.73 1.05
CA GLN A 58 15.80 13.38 2.28
C GLN A 58 14.65 13.77 3.22
N HIS A 59 13.39 13.50 2.87
CA HIS A 59 12.21 13.95 3.61
C HIS A 59 11.44 12.81 4.28
N THR A 60 12.13 11.76 4.74
CA THR A 60 11.49 10.59 5.40
C THR A 60 10.55 10.99 6.53
N GLY A 61 10.92 12.00 7.34
CA GLY A 61 10.07 12.51 8.41
C GLY A 61 8.73 13.09 7.90
N ALA A 62 8.76 13.81 6.78
CA ALA A 62 7.54 14.33 6.15
C ALA A 62 6.66 13.16 5.63
N PHE A 63 7.27 12.13 5.03
CA PHE A 63 6.52 10.95 4.59
C PHE A 63 5.91 10.16 5.75
N ILE A 64 6.58 10.06 6.89
CA ILE A 64 6.03 9.47 8.11
C ILE A 64 4.82 10.30 8.59
N ALA A 65 4.95 11.62 8.68
CA ALA A 65 3.86 12.49 9.12
C ALA A 65 2.63 12.38 8.21
N VAL A 66 2.82 12.47 6.88
CA VAL A 66 1.74 12.35 5.90
C VAL A 66 1.11 10.95 5.94
N SER A 67 1.91 9.88 5.96
CA SER A 67 1.39 8.51 6.05
C SER A 67 0.61 8.28 7.33
N SER A 68 1.08 8.83 8.47
CA SER A 68 0.37 8.75 9.75
C SER A 68 -0.97 9.47 9.69
N ALA A 69 -1.02 10.68 9.12
CA ALA A 69 -2.25 11.42 8.93
C ALA A 69 -3.26 10.64 8.05
N VAL A 70 -2.80 10.07 6.95
CA VAL A 70 -3.62 9.21 6.06
C VAL A 70 -4.16 8.00 6.81
N VAL A 71 -3.33 7.30 7.58
CA VAL A 71 -3.73 6.14 8.40
C VAL A 71 -4.81 6.53 9.42
N LEU A 72 -4.64 7.66 10.11
CA LEU A 72 -5.61 8.17 11.08
C LEU A 72 -6.95 8.53 10.42
N VAL A 73 -6.92 9.23 9.30
CA VAL A 73 -8.13 9.61 8.55
C VAL A 73 -8.87 8.38 8.03
N LEU A 74 -8.17 7.44 7.39
CA LEU A 74 -8.77 6.20 6.87
C LEU A 74 -9.29 5.32 8.01
N GLY A 75 -8.56 5.24 9.12
CA GLY A 75 -9.01 4.57 10.33
C GLY A 75 -10.30 5.18 10.86
N ALA A 76 -10.35 6.50 11.00
CA ALA A 76 -11.56 7.21 11.44
C ALA A 76 -12.75 6.95 10.49
N ILE A 77 -12.54 7.01 9.17
CA ILE A 77 -13.56 6.68 8.16
C ILE A 77 -14.10 5.26 8.35
N LEU A 78 -13.22 4.27 8.56
CA LEU A 78 -13.63 2.87 8.75
C LEU A 78 -14.37 2.63 10.07
N PHE A 79 -13.93 3.27 11.17
CA PHE A 79 -14.51 3.07 12.50
C PHE A 79 -15.75 3.92 12.75
N LEU A 80 -15.76 5.18 12.28
CA LEU A 80 -16.81 6.16 12.55
C LEU A 80 -17.75 6.34 11.36
N GLY A 81 -17.26 6.10 10.14
CA GLY A 81 -17.99 6.35 8.91
C GLY A 81 -19.19 5.44 8.69
N ARG A 82 -20.13 5.94 7.88
CA ARG A 82 -21.34 5.22 7.47
C ARG A 82 -21.20 4.49 6.14
N TRP A 83 -20.01 4.50 5.56
CA TRP A 83 -19.76 3.84 4.28
C TRP A 83 -19.99 2.33 4.36
N GLN A 84 -20.62 1.79 3.33
CA GLN A 84 -20.91 0.36 3.18
C GLN A 84 -20.51 -0.10 1.78
N GLY A 85 -20.42 -1.41 1.58
CA GLY A 85 -20.10 -1.97 0.27
C GLY A 85 -18.72 -1.57 -0.24
N MET A 86 -18.64 -1.19 -1.50
CA MET A 86 -17.41 -0.91 -2.23
C MET A 86 -16.53 0.22 -1.63
N PRO A 87 -17.06 1.40 -1.25
CA PRO A 87 -16.22 2.45 -0.66
C PRO A 87 -15.59 2.01 0.65
N ARG A 88 -16.28 1.22 1.47
CA ARG A 88 -15.73 0.69 2.72
C ARG A 88 -14.63 -0.33 2.48
N MET A 89 -14.75 -1.17 1.46
CA MET A 89 -13.72 -2.13 1.08
C MET A 89 -12.49 -1.42 0.49
N GLY A 90 -12.71 -0.40 -0.36
CA GLY A 90 -11.63 0.44 -0.89
C GLY A 90 -10.83 1.13 0.21
N SER A 91 -11.52 1.69 1.23
CA SER A 91 -10.86 2.29 2.40
C SER A 91 -10.07 1.27 3.21
N ALA A 92 -10.55 0.03 3.32
CA ALA A 92 -9.84 -1.04 4.04
C ALA A 92 -8.54 -1.46 3.33
N LEU A 93 -8.56 -1.55 1.99
CA LEU A 93 -7.36 -1.81 1.19
C LEU A 93 -6.35 -0.67 1.33
N LEU A 94 -6.81 0.58 1.18
CA LEU A 94 -5.98 1.77 1.37
C LEU A 94 -5.33 1.79 2.76
N LEU A 95 -6.12 1.55 3.81
CA LEU A 95 -5.61 1.53 5.17
C LEU A 95 -4.55 0.46 5.37
N GLY A 96 -4.80 -0.79 4.88
CA GLY A 96 -3.85 -1.88 4.99
C GLY A 96 -2.51 -1.58 4.32
N GLY A 97 -2.55 -1.04 3.09
CA GLY A 97 -1.35 -0.63 2.37
C GLY A 97 -0.63 0.56 3.01
N ALA A 98 -1.39 1.60 3.42
CA ALA A 98 -0.80 2.76 4.09
C ALA A 98 -0.11 2.38 5.41
N VAL A 99 -0.71 1.50 6.22
CA VAL A 99 -0.09 0.97 7.44
C VAL A 99 1.15 0.16 7.11
N GLY A 100 1.13 -0.70 6.08
CA GLY A 100 2.28 -1.50 5.66
C GLY A 100 3.51 -0.64 5.35
N ASN A 101 3.33 0.39 4.51
CA ASN A 101 4.40 1.31 4.16
C ASN A 101 4.81 2.25 5.31
N LEU A 102 3.90 2.58 6.22
CA LEU A 102 4.22 3.34 7.43
C LEU A 102 5.07 2.50 8.40
N VAL A 103 4.75 1.22 8.60
CA VAL A 103 5.53 0.29 9.42
C VAL A 103 6.97 0.21 8.92
N ASP A 104 7.19 0.11 7.62
CA ASP A 104 8.53 0.09 7.03
C ASP A 104 9.30 1.37 7.35
N ARG A 105 8.68 2.54 7.14
CA ARG A 105 9.32 3.84 7.40
C ARG A 105 9.69 4.04 8.88
N LEU A 106 8.83 3.58 9.78
CA LEU A 106 9.08 3.66 11.23
C LEU A 106 10.19 2.72 11.67
N ARG A 107 10.32 1.55 11.03
CA ARG A 107 11.35 0.55 11.38
C ARG A 107 12.70 0.82 10.75
N TRP A 108 12.71 1.19 9.47
CA TRP A 108 13.93 1.20 8.64
C TRP A 108 14.25 2.55 8.04
N GLY A 109 13.33 3.53 8.12
CA GLY A 109 13.49 4.83 7.48
C GLY A 109 13.25 4.83 5.97
N TYR A 110 12.86 3.69 5.38
CA TYR A 110 12.55 3.52 3.95
C TYR A 110 11.41 2.52 3.78
N VAL A 111 10.81 2.49 2.59
CA VAL A 111 9.87 1.45 2.18
C VAL A 111 10.64 0.38 1.39
N LEU A 112 10.35 -0.89 1.66
CA LEU A 112 10.92 -2.00 0.90
C LEU A 112 10.04 -2.31 -0.31
N ASP A 113 10.60 -2.08 -1.50
CA ASP A 113 9.97 -2.39 -2.78
C ASP A 113 10.66 -3.61 -3.40
N PHE A 114 9.90 -4.45 -4.14
CA PHE A 114 10.47 -5.67 -4.70
C PHE A 114 9.80 -6.18 -5.98
N LEU A 115 8.67 -5.62 -6.40
CA LEU A 115 8.01 -5.93 -7.67
C LEU A 115 8.45 -4.94 -8.74
N GLU A 116 9.07 -5.43 -9.80
CA GLU A 116 9.56 -4.61 -10.90
C GLU A 116 8.85 -4.98 -12.21
N VAL A 117 8.19 -4.01 -12.81
CA VAL A 117 7.72 -4.05 -14.20
C VAL A 117 8.65 -3.14 -15.00
N PRO A 118 9.32 -3.60 -16.08
CA PRO A 118 10.24 -2.78 -16.86
C PRO A 118 9.57 -1.49 -17.35
N GLY A 119 10.23 -0.36 -17.11
CA GLY A 119 9.69 0.96 -17.44
C GLY A 119 8.76 1.56 -16.38
N PHE A 120 8.53 0.85 -15.27
CA PHE A 120 7.77 1.32 -14.12
C PHE A 120 8.63 1.27 -12.84
N PRO A 121 8.45 2.19 -11.89
CA PRO A 121 9.15 2.12 -10.60
C PRO A 121 8.89 0.80 -9.88
N VAL A 122 9.89 0.31 -9.14
CA VAL A 122 9.72 -0.86 -8.29
C VAL A 122 8.71 -0.53 -7.19
N PHE A 123 7.82 -1.46 -6.88
CA PHE A 123 6.71 -1.30 -5.93
C PHE A 123 6.53 -2.55 -5.06
N ASN A 124 5.53 -2.55 -4.19
CA ASN A 124 5.24 -3.64 -3.27
C ASN A 124 3.73 -3.96 -3.21
N LEU A 125 3.32 -4.90 -2.35
CA LEU A 125 1.91 -5.25 -2.18
C LEU A 125 1.08 -4.14 -1.53
N ALA A 126 1.68 -3.35 -0.61
CA ALA A 126 1.01 -2.22 -0.01
C ALA A 126 0.62 -1.17 -1.06
N ASP A 127 1.53 -0.86 -2.01
CA ASP A 127 1.26 0.07 -3.11
C ASP A 127 0.15 -0.44 -4.01
N THR A 128 0.15 -1.75 -4.33
CA THR A 128 -0.93 -2.39 -5.08
C THR A 128 -2.28 -2.23 -4.37
N ALA A 129 -2.31 -2.48 -3.06
CA ALA A 129 -3.54 -2.32 -2.26
C ALA A 129 -4.00 -0.86 -2.20
N ILE A 130 -3.08 0.10 -2.11
CA ILE A 130 -3.38 1.54 -2.16
C ILE A 130 -4.01 1.91 -3.51
N VAL A 131 -3.42 1.50 -4.61
CA VAL A 131 -3.92 1.82 -5.96
C VAL A 131 -5.29 1.20 -6.21
N VAL A 132 -5.47 -0.08 -5.90
CA VAL A 132 -6.76 -0.78 -6.04
C VAL A 132 -7.81 -0.15 -5.13
N GLY A 133 -7.46 0.13 -3.87
CA GLY A 133 -8.36 0.77 -2.90
C GLY A 133 -8.81 2.16 -3.34
N ALA A 134 -7.88 2.97 -3.86
CA ALA A 134 -8.18 4.29 -4.42
C ALA A 134 -9.09 4.20 -5.65
N GLY A 135 -8.83 3.24 -6.54
CA GLY A 135 -9.68 2.97 -7.71
C GLY A 135 -11.10 2.60 -7.33
N LEU A 136 -11.29 1.73 -6.33
CA LEU A 136 -12.61 1.35 -5.83
C LEU A 136 -13.35 2.53 -5.20
N LEU A 137 -12.65 3.39 -4.46
CA LEU A 137 -13.23 4.61 -3.91
C LEU A 137 -13.65 5.58 -5.01
N ALA A 138 -12.76 5.89 -5.94
CA ALA A 138 -13.04 6.78 -7.06
C ALA A 138 -14.25 6.27 -7.88
N PHE A 139 -14.25 4.99 -8.23
CA PHE A 139 -15.35 4.38 -8.97
C PHE A 139 -16.69 4.50 -8.22
N SER A 140 -16.70 4.23 -6.91
CA SER A 140 -17.92 4.30 -6.11
C SER A 140 -18.48 5.72 -6.00
N LEU A 141 -17.62 6.74 -5.90
CA LEU A 141 -18.02 8.14 -5.88
C LEU A 141 -18.62 8.60 -7.22
N LEU A 142 -17.99 8.18 -8.33
CA LEU A 142 -18.47 8.49 -9.67
C LEU A 142 -19.77 7.76 -10.01
N ALA A 143 -19.92 6.50 -9.60
CA ALA A 143 -21.14 5.71 -9.82
C ALA A 143 -22.30 6.16 -8.92
N GLY A 144 -22.03 6.52 -7.64
CA GLY A 144 -23.05 7.01 -6.69
C GLY A 144 -23.60 8.39 -7.01
N GLY A 145 -22.86 9.23 -7.75
CA GLY A 145 -23.31 10.54 -8.22
C GLY A 145 -24.37 10.48 -9.34
N ARG A 146 -24.63 9.31 -9.91
CA ARG A 146 -25.61 9.12 -10.99
C ARG A 146 -27.03 8.68 -10.52
N THR A 147 -27.22 8.50 -9.22
CA THR A 147 -28.49 8.03 -8.63
C THR A 147 -29.17 9.08 -7.76
N ARG A 148 -29.13 10.35 -8.17
CA ARG A 148 -30.00 11.41 -7.63
C ARG A 148 -30.79 12.06 -8.75
#